data_c57318d6c88d1f9fccdf82bb6a5ca108
#
_entry.id   c57318d6c88d1f9fccdf82bb6a5ca108
#
_cell.length_a   1.000
_cell.length_b   1.000
_cell.length_c   1.000
_cell.angle_alpha   90.00
_cell.angle_beta   90.00
_cell.angle_gamma   90.00
#
_symmetry.space_group_name_H-M   'P 1'
#
loop_
_entity.id
_entity.type
_entity.pdbx_description
1 polymer ?
#
loop_
_entity_poly.entity_id
_entity_poly.type
_entity_poly.pdbx_seq_one_letter_code
_entity_poly.pdbx_strand_id
1 'polypeptide(L)'
;MSFTNEEIKDIKYAKRYGYIFSSAFMFFGIILLLVDYALNGKINLFDIRTMTTILLTIVISYLILFAINRKINKDLKLEKKLIETKTVQKKENTQDYEVGSGSLYIPILGDLFPELWGQKMKSFKVLRLTIDGEKYSVAKEIFDNVEEGDSIELHWSYYGEIFLGIRLKK
;
A
#
# COMPACT_ATOMS: atom_id res chain seq x y z
N MET A 1 -6.08 23.89 -5.82
CA MET A 1 -5.83 23.08 -7.05
C MET A 1 -6.64 21.81 -6.93
N SER A 2 -7.44 21.48 -7.94
CA SER A 2 -8.21 20.23 -7.99
C SER A 2 -7.29 19.04 -8.30
N PHE A 3 -7.73 17.85 -7.94
CA PHE A 3 -7.05 16.61 -8.30
C PHE A 3 -7.19 16.30 -9.79
N THR A 4 -6.17 15.67 -10.37
CA THR A 4 -6.27 15.06 -11.69
C THR A 4 -7.02 13.73 -11.61
N ASN A 5 -7.46 13.20 -12.74
CA ASN A 5 -8.16 11.90 -12.78
C ASN A 5 -7.29 10.74 -12.27
N GLU A 6 -5.97 10.80 -12.50
CA GLU A 6 -5.03 9.81 -12.00
C GLU A 6 -4.88 9.89 -10.47
N GLU A 7 -4.69 11.09 -9.94
CA GLU A 7 -4.60 11.32 -8.51
C GLU A 7 -5.88 10.88 -7.76
N ILE A 8 -7.05 11.13 -8.34
CA ILE A 8 -8.33 10.61 -7.80
C ILE A 8 -8.34 9.08 -7.77
N LYS A 9 -7.78 8.44 -8.79
CA LYS A 9 -7.67 6.98 -8.84
C LYS A 9 -6.75 6.45 -7.73
N ASP A 10 -5.61 7.10 -7.50
CA ASP A 10 -4.66 6.72 -6.44
C ASP A 10 -5.27 6.90 -5.05
N ILE A 11 -5.96 8.02 -4.81
CA ILE A 11 -6.69 8.28 -3.57
C ILE A 11 -7.79 7.22 -3.36
N LYS A 12 -8.54 6.87 -4.42
CA LYS A 12 -9.54 5.78 -4.34
C LYS A 12 -8.89 4.42 -4.08
N TYR A 13 -7.71 4.19 -4.64
CA TYR A 13 -6.96 2.95 -4.39
C TYR A 13 -6.56 2.83 -2.93
N ALA A 14 -6.16 3.93 -2.29
CA ALA A 14 -5.79 3.94 -0.87
C ALA A 14 -6.94 3.53 0.06
N LYS A 15 -8.22 3.68 -0.34
CA LYS A 15 -9.36 3.16 0.44
C LYS A 15 -9.31 1.65 0.66
N ARG A 16 -8.62 0.92 -0.22
CA ARG A 16 -8.48 -0.54 -0.10
C ARG A 16 -7.82 -0.95 1.21
N TYR A 17 -6.92 -0.13 1.75
CA TYR A 17 -6.31 -0.40 3.06
C TYR A 17 -7.35 -0.50 4.16
N GLY A 18 -8.34 0.40 4.19
CA GLY A 18 -9.44 0.33 5.15
C GLY A 18 -10.23 -0.98 5.06
N TYR A 19 -10.51 -1.44 3.84
CA TYR A 19 -11.20 -2.72 3.61
C TYR A 19 -10.32 -3.91 4.02
N ILE A 20 -9.03 -3.90 3.68
CA ILE A 20 -8.09 -4.99 4.02
C ILE A 20 -7.99 -5.13 5.54
N PHE A 21 -7.74 -4.05 6.27
CA PHE A 21 -7.63 -4.09 7.74
C PHE A 21 -8.93 -4.49 8.41
N SER A 22 -10.07 -3.95 7.94
CA SER A 22 -11.39 -4.33 8.45
C SER A 22 -11.68 -5.81 8.21
N SER A 23 -11.39 -6.33 7.01
CA SER A 23 -11.58 -7.74 6.67
C SER A 23 -10.65 -8.67 7.48
N ALA A 24 -9.39 -8.26 7.67
CA ALA A 24 -8.45 -9.02 8.51
C ALA A 24 -8.95 -9.12 9.95
N PHE A 25 -9.52 -8.04 10.49
CA PHE A 25 -10.10 -8.06 11.83
C PHE A 25 -11.38 -8.94 11.91
N MET A 26 -12.23 -8.91 10.88
CA MET A 26 -13.36 -9.83 10.78
C MET A 26 -12.91 -11.29 10.77
N PHE A 27 -11.86 -11.60 10.00
CA PHE A 27 -11.29 -12.94 9.94
C PHE A 27 -10.73 -13.38 11.30
N PHE A 28 -10.08 -12.49 12.03
CA PHE A 28 -9.64 -12.75 13.40
C PHE A 28 -10.81 -13.10 14.33
N GLY A 29 -11.94 -12.40 14.23
CA GLY A 29 -13.14 -12.73 14.98
C GLY A 29 -13.67 -14.14 14.66
N ILE A 30 -13.62 -14.56 13.41
CA ILE A 30 -13.99 -15.94 13.01
C ILE A 30 -13.04 -16.96 13.66
N ILE A 31 -11.74 -16.68 13.68
CA ILE A 31 -10.76 -17.55 14.35
C ILE A 31 -11.10 -17.71 15.83
N LEU A 32 -11.44 -16.63 16.53
CA LEU A 32 -11.84 -16.70 17.94
C LEU A 32 -13.06 -17.62 18.16
N LEU A 33 -14.05 -17.55 17.27
CA LEU A 33 -15.21 -18.43 17.34
C LEU A 33 -14.86 -19.89 17.07
N LEU A 34 -13.94 -20.15 16.15
CA LEU A 34 -13.43 -21.50 15.86
C LEU A 34 -12.64 -22.08 17.04
N VAL A 35 -11.85 -21.26 17.71
CA VAL A 35 -11.14 -21.66 18.94
C VAL A 35 -12.13 -22.00 20.05
N ASP A 36 -13.14 -21.17 20.24
CA ASP A 36 -14.22 -21.44 21.23
C ASP A 36 -14.95 -22.76 20.91
N TYR A 37 -15.23 -23.02 19.63
CA TYR A 37 -15.80 -24.29 19.19
C TYR A 37 -14.87 -25.48 19.49
N ALA A 38 -13.58 -25.34 19.22
CA ALA A 38 -12.61 -26.41 19.46
C ALA A 38 -12.48 -26.75 20.95
N LEU A 39 -12.62 -25.76 21.82
CA LEU A 39 -12.51 -25.93 23.28
C LEU A 39 -13.81 -26.46 23.91
N ASN A 40 -14.97 -26.02 23.43
CA ASN A 40 -16.27 -26.29 24.05
C ASN A 40 -17.13 -27.31 23.28
N GLY A 41 -16.69 -27.73 22.09
CA GLY A 41 -17.35 -28.74 21.26
C GLY A 41 -18.65 -28.27 20.58
N LYS A 42 -19.07 -27.02 20.80
CA LYS A 42 -20.28 -26.42 20.20
C LYS A 42 -20.20 -24.89 20.16
N ILE A 43 -20.75 -24.30 19.13
CA ILE A 43 -21.02 -22.87 19.07
C ILE A 43 -22.51 -22.69 19.40
N ASN A 44 -22.81 -22.02 20.49
CA ASN A 44 -24.17 -21.62 20.81
C ASN A 44 -24.34 -20.14 20.46
N LEU A 45 -25.01 -19.85 19.34
CA LEU A 45 -25.23 -18.48 18.88
C LEU A 45 -26.03 -17.60 19.87
N PHE A 46 -26.80 -18.23 20.77
CA PHE A 46 -27.56 -17.54 21.79
C PHE A 46 -26.82 -17.40 23.12
N ASP A 47 -25.61 -17.93 23.22
CA ASP A 47 -24.76 -17.68 24.36
C ASP A 47 -24.27 -16.24 24.38
N ILE A 48 -24.33 -15.61 25.53
CA ILE A 48 -23.97 -14.18 25.68
C ILE A 48 -22.53 -13.91 25.28
N ARG A 49 -21.63 -14.87 25.53
CA ARG A 49 -20.21 -14.76 25.15
C ARG A 49 -20.04 -14.74 23.63
N THR A 50 -20.68 -15.68 22.95
CA THR A 50 -20.65 -15.79 21.47
C THR A 50 -21.27 -14.54 20.83
N MET A 51 -22.43 -14.10 21.29
CA MET A 51 -23.09 -12.88 20.80
C MET A 51 -22.19 -11.65 21.01
N THR A 52 -21.60 -11.51 22.19
CA THR A 52 -20.70 -10.37 22.49
C THR A 52 -19.48 -10.36 21.59
N THR A 53 -18.86 -11.52 21.35
CA THR A 53 -17.70 -11.65 20.46
C THR A 53 -18.05 -11.22 19.03
N ILE A 54 -19.19 -11.70 18.50
CA ILE A 54 -19.66 -11.33 17.16
C ILE A 54 -19.92 -9.83 17.08
N LEU A 55 -20.66 -9.28 18.05
CA LEU A 55 -21.01 -7.86 18.06
C LEU A 55 -19.75 -6.98 18.12
N LEU A 56 -18.83 -7.27 19.04
CA LEU A 56 -17.58 -6.54 19.17
C LEU A 56 -16.74 -6.61 17.88
N THR A 57 -16.63 -7.78 17.25
CA THR A 57 -15.92 -7.95 16.00
C THR A 57 -16.50 -7.06 14.89
N ILE A 58 -17.82 -7.04 14.74
CA ILE A 58 -18.50 -6.21 13.74
C ILE A 58 -18.27 -4.72 14.02
N VAL A 59 -18.50 -4.29 15.27
CA VAL A 59 -18.36 -2.87 15.66
C VAL A 59 -16.94 -2.39 15.45
N ILE A 60 -15.93 -3.15 15.90
CA ILE A 60 -14.53 -2.75 15.77
C ILE A 60 -14.12 -2.74 14.30
N SER A 61 -14.52 -3.74 13.49
CA SER A 61 -14.26 -3.76 12.05
C SER A 61 -14.83 -2.54 11.34
N TYR A 62 -16.06 -2.14 11.70
CA TYR A 62 -16.69 -0.94 11.16
C TYR A 62 -15.94 0.33 11.57
N LEU A 63 -15.53 0.43 12.84
CA LEU A 63 -14.77 1.59 13.34
C LEU A 63 -13.41 1.71 12.63
N ILE A 64 -12.70 0.61 12.39
CA ILE A 64 -11.45 0.59 11.61
C ILE A 64 -11.70 1.10 10.19
N LEU A 65 -12.71 0.56 9.51
CA LEU A 65 -13.07 0.98 8.16
C LEU A 65 -13.42 2.47 8.11
N PHE A 66 -14.21 2.95 9.05
CA PHE A 66 -14.62 4.35 9.15
C PHE A 66 -13.42 5.26 9.43
N ALA A 67 -12.57 4.91 10.41
CA ALA A 67 -11.43 5.73 10.82
C ALA A 67 -10.43 5.92 9.67
N ILE A 68 -10.07 4.84 8.97
CA ILE A 68 -9.13 4.88 7.84
C ILE A 68 -9.74 5.66 6.68
N ASN A 69 -10.97 5.36 6.29
CA ASN A 69 -11.58 5.94 5.09
C ASN A 69 -12.10 7.37 5.31
N ARG A 70 -12.27 7.83 6.55
CA ARG A 70 -12.78 9.18 6.85
C ARG A 70 -11.90 10.29 6.27
N LYS A 71 -10.57 10.17 6.44
CA LYS A 71 -9.61 11.14 5.92
C LYS A 71 -9.61 11.15 4.39
N ILE A 72 -9.58 9.96 3.79
CA ILE A 72 -9.61 9.75 2.33
C ILE A 72 -10.89 10.30 1.70
N ASN A 73 -12.03 10.08 2.35
CA ASN A 73 -13.31 10.63 1.89
C ASN A 73 -13.34 12.16 1.95
N LYS A 74 -12.66 12.79 2.93
CA LYS A 74 -12.51 14.24 2.98
C LYS A 74 -11.66 14.76 1.83
N ASP A 75 -10.56 14.10 1.50
CA ASP A 75 -9.72 14.46 0.36
C ASP A 75 -10.52 14.43 -0.94
N LEU A 76 -11.25 13.35 -1.19
CA LEU A 76 -12.08 13.20 -2.39
C LEU A 76 -13.22 14.25 -2.48
N LYS A 77 -13.71 14.73 -1.33
CA LYS A 77 -14.79 15.73 -1.29
C LYS A 77 -14.28 17.17 -1.45
N LEU A 78 -13.13 17.45 -0.84
CA LEU A 78 -12.62 18.82 -0.75
C LEU A 78 -11.53 19.13 -1.78
N GLU A 79 -10.96 18.11 -2.42
CA GLU A 79 -9.93 18.17 -3.46
C GLU A 79 -8.74 19.09 -3.08
N LYS A 80 -8.33 19.04 -1.80
CA LYS A 80 -7.22 19.86 -1.31
C LYS A 80 -5.91 19.11 -1.43
N LYS A 81 -4.89 19.79 -1.99
CA LYS A 81 -3.50 19.31 -2.07
C LYS A 81 -2.62 20.04 -1.10
N LEU A 82 -1.65 19.33 -0.56
CA LEU A 82 -0.47 19.87 0.09
C LEU A 82 0.68 19.77 -0.92
N ILE A 83 1.36 20.88 -1.16
CA ILE A 83 2.50 20.94 -2.08
C ILE A 83 3.70 21.37 -1.27
N GLU A 84 4.74 20.54 -1.26
CA GLU A 84 6.00 20.83 -0.57
C GLU A 84 7.11 20.96 -1.59
N THR A 85 7.84 22.08 -1.54
CA THR A 85 9.04 22.27 -2.36
C THR A 85 10.22 21.69 -1.61
N LYS A 86 10.93 20.76 -2.23
CA LYS A 86 12.08 20.05 -1.68
C LYS A 86 13.22 20.01 -2.69
N THR A 87 14.43 19.76 -2.19
CA THR A 87 15.63 19.68 -3.02
C THR A 87 16.02 18.21 -3.24
N VAL A 88 16.38 17.89 -4.45
CA VAL A 88 16.88 16.55 -4.81
C VAL A 88 18.31 16.40 -4.27
N GLN A 89 18.50 15.44 -3.39
CA GLN A 89 19.80 15.15 -2.79
C GLN A 89 20.64 14.22 -3.65
N LYS A 90 20.00 13.24 -4.29
CA LYS A 90 20.71 12.23 -5.08
C LYS A 90 19.81 11.62 -6.16
N LYS A 91 20.42 11.30 -7.31
CA LYS A 91 19.80 10.52 -8.40
C LYS A 91 20.42 9.13 -8.42
N GLU A 92 19.59 8.11 -8.41
CA GLU A 92 20.04 6.73 -8.48
C GLU A 92 19.30 5.97 -9.58
N ASN A 93 20.06 5.30 -10.43
CA ASN A 93 19.52 4.32 -11.38
C ASN A 93 19.93 2.94 -10.85
N THR A 94 19.00 2.25 -10.25
CA THR A 94 19.24 0.95 -9.62
C THR A 94 18.51 -0.15 -10.38
N GLN A 95 19.05 -1.35 -10.29
CA GLN A 95 18.39 -2.54 -10.78
C GLN A 95 17.64 -3.17 -9.63
N ASP A 96 16.35 -3.41 -9.82
CA ASP A 96 15.49 -4.10 -8.87
C ASP A 96 14.94 -5.38 -9.50
N TYR A 97 14.36 -6.25 -8.68
CA TYR A 97 13.86 -7.53 -9.12
C TYR A 97 12.36 -7.62 -8.89
N GLU A 98 11.65 -8.12 -9.91
CA GLU A 98 10.18 -8.29 -9.82
C GLU A 98 9.84 -9.38 -8.81
N VAL A 99 9.12 -9.01 -7.75
CA VAL A 99 8.69 -9.95 -6.71
C VAL A 99 7.77 -11.00 -7.30
N GLY A 100 8.11 -12.28 -7.12
CA GLY A 100 7.33 -13.40 -7.64
C GLY A 100 7.59 -13.73 -9.12
N SER A 101 8.52 -13.04 -9.79
CA SER A 101 8.87 -13.32 -11.20
C SER A 101 9.76 -14.53 -11.39
N GLY A 102 10.35 -15.06 -10.32
CA GLY A 102 11.20 -16.26 -10.35
C GLY A 102 10.73 -17.27 -9.31
N SER A 103 10.69 -18.53 -9.70
CA SER A 103 10.67 -19.60 -8.71
C SER A 103 12.06 -19.75 -8.09
N LEU A 104 12.14 -20.38 -6.94
CA LEU A 104 13.38 -20.66 -6.26
C LEU A 104 14.37 -21.36 -7.24
N TYR A 105 15.43 -20.66 -7.66
CA TYR A 105 16.49 -21.31 -8.43
C TYR A 105 17.32 -22.19 -7.50
N ILE A 106 17.21 -23.50 -7.66
CA ILE A 106 18.05 -24.46 -6.94
C ILE A 106 19.08 -24.96 -7.96
N PRO A 107 20.38 -24.71 -7.73
CA PRO A 107 21.44 -25.27 -8.58
C PRO A 107 21.25 -26.80 -8.75
N ILE A 108 21.50 -27.30 -9.95
CA ILE A 108 21.28 -28.72 -10.36
C ILE A 108 19.79 -29.04 -10.61
N LEU A 109 18.89 -28.76 -9.67
CA LEU A 109 17.44 -29.03 -9.88
C LEU A 109 16.81 -28.04 -10.86
N GLY A 110 17.26 -26.78 -10.88
CA GLY A 110 16.82 -25.78 -11.84
C GLY A 110 17.28 -26.09 -13.28
N ASP A 111 18.42 -26.75 -13.43
CA ASP A 111 18.92 -27.20 -14.75
C ASP A 111 18.18 -28.47 -15.24
N LEU A 112 17.76 -29.35 -14.33
CA LEU A 112 16.99 -30.56 -14.65
C LEU A 112 15.51 -30.29 -14.85
N PHE A 113 14.93 -29.34 -14.11
CA PHE A 113 13.51 -28.99 -14.15
C PHE A 113 13.32 -27.45 -14.26
N PRO A 114 13.67 -26.84 -15.39
CA PRO A 114 13.66 -25.38 -15.57
C PRO A 114 12.27 -24.75 -15.39
N GLU A 115 11.20 -25.49 -15.67
CA GLU A 115 9.84 -25.00 -15.50
C GLU A 115 9.42 -24.85 -14.03
N LEU A 116 10.00 -25.67 -13.13
CA LEU A 116 9.67 -25.68 -11.72
C LEU A 116 10.66 -24.85 -10.87
N TRP A 117 11.95 -24.91 -11.17
CA TRP A 117 13.02 -24.33 -10.34
C TRP A 117 14.09 -23.55 -11.12
N GLY A 118 13.89 -23.34 -12.42
CA GLY A 118 14.88 -22.69 -13.30
C GLY A 118 14.60 -21.25 -13.65
N GLN A 119 13.49 -20.65 -13.19
CA GLN A 119 13.13 -19.27 -13.55
C GLN A 119 13.98 -18.26 -12.79
N LYS A 120 14.82 -17.52 -13.51
CA LYS A 120 15.58 -16.39 -12.95
C LYS A 120 14.62 -15.22 -12.69
N MET A 121 14.84 -14.52 -11.57
CA MET A 121 14.12 -13.28 -11.29
C MET A 121 14.31 -12.28 -12.42
N LYS A 122 13.20 -11.72 -12.91
CA LYS A 122 13.25 -10.64 -13.90
C LYS A 122 13.73 -9.37 -13.22
N SER A 123 14.80 -8.79 -13.72
CA SER A 123 15.30 -7.51 -13.25
C SER A 123 14.73 -6.38 -14.10
N PHE A 124 14.43 -5.26 -13.46
CA PHE A 124 14.03 -4.02 -14.11
C PHE A 124 14.78 -2.83 -13.53
N LYS A 125 14.94 -1.80 -14.35
CA LYS A 125 15.60 -0.56 -13.91
C LYS A 125 14.60 0.31 -13.15
N VAL A 126 15.01 0.76 -11.97
CA VAL A 126 14.23 1.70 -11.15
C VAL A 126 15.01 3.00 -11.04
N LEU A 127 14.36 4.08 -11.46
CA LEU A 127 14.87 5.43 -11.37
C LEU A 127 14.39 6.03 -10.06
N ARG A 128 15.32 6.40 -9.18
CA ARG A 128 15.02 6.91 -7.84
C ARG A 128 15.63 8.28 -7.62
N LEU A 129 14.87 9.13 -6.94
CA LEU A 129 15.35 10.39 -6.38
C LEU A 129 15.34 10.27 -4.87
N THR A 130 16.44 10.69 -4.23
CA THR A 130 16.51 10.81 -2.77
C THR A 130 16.19 12.26 -2.39
N ILE A 131 15.19 12.44 -1.54
CA ILE A 131 14.67 13.73 -1.10
C ILE A 131 14.43 13.61 0.40
N ASP A 132 15.05 14.49 1.19
CA ASP A 132 15.02 14.46 2.67
C ASP A 132 15.38 13.06 3.25
N GLY A 133 16.29 12.33 2.57
CA GLY A 133 16.71 11.00 2.99
C GLY A 133 15.78 9.86 2.55
N GLU A 134 14.61 10.15 2.01
CA GLU A 134 13.67 9.17 1.49
C GLU A 134 13.87 8.93 -0.02
N LYS A 135 13.65 7.69 -0.46
CA LYS A 135 13.81 7.30 -1.87
C LYS A 135 12.47 7.20 -2.56
N TYR A 136 12.28 8.00 -3.58
CA TYR A 136 11.08 8.04 -4.41
C TYR A 136 11.36 7.45 -5.80
N SER A 137 10.56 6.47 -6.22
CA SER A 137 10.58 6.00 -7.59
C SER A 137 9.88 7.00 -8.50
N VAL A 138 10.52 7.38 -9.60
CA VAL A 138 10.01 8.40 -10.50
C VAL A 138 9.94 7.91 -11.94
N ALA A 139 9.07 8.52 -12.72
CA ALA A 139 9.02 8.30 -14.15
C ALA A 139 10.28 8.82 -14.83
N LYS A 140 10.63 8.22 -15.98
CA LYS A 140 11.82 8.58 -16.73
C LYS A 140 11.85 10.07 -17.11
N GLU A 141 10.69 10.62 -17.48
CA GLU A 141 10.59 12.04 -17.84
C GLU A 141 11.01 12.97 -16.69
N ILE A 142 10.63 12.68 -15.46
CA ILE A 142 11.05 13.47 -14.29
C ILE A 142 12.53 13.24 -14.03
N PHE A 143 12.96 11.99 -14.06
CA PHE A 143 14.36 11.65 -13.80
C PHE A 143 15.35 12.31 -14.78
N ASP A 144 15.01 12.35 -16.07
CA ASP A 144 15.91 12.90 -17.11
C ASP A 144 15.96 14.45 -17.03
N ASN A 145 14.92 15.10 -16.52
CA ASN A 145 14.80 16.56 -16.45
C ASN A 145 15.15 17.18 -15.08
N VAL A 146 15.64 16.38 -14.14
CA VAL A 146 16.01 16.85 -12.79
C VAL A 146 17.45 16.49 -12.52
N GLU A 147 18.20 17.41 -11.92
CA GLU A 147 19.56 17.18 -11.44
C GLU A 147 19.64 17.25 -9.91
N GLU A 148 20.76 16.77 -9.35
CA GLU A 148 21.03 16.88 -7.93
C GLU A 148 21.19 18.36 -7.57
N GLY A 149 20.48 18.81 -6.54
CA GLY A 149 20.38 20.21 -6.15
C GLY A 149 19.15 20.94 -6.70
N ASP A 150 18.42 20.37 -7.65
CA ASP A 150 17.21 20.98 -8.18
C ASP A 150 16.07 20.98 -7.19
N SER A 151 15.23 22.01 -7.30
CA SER A 151 13.99 22.09 -6.51
C SER A 151 12.82 21.45 -7.25
N ILE A 152 12.14 20.56 -6.57
CA ILE A 152 10.95 19.84 -7.07
C ILE A 152 9.78 20.02 -6.13
N GLU A 153 8.59 19.73 -6.60
CA GLU A 153 7.35 19.77 -5.82
C GLU A 153 6.86 18.34 -5.52
N LEU A 154 6.73 18.03 -4.24
CA LEU A 154 6.05 16.83 -3.75
C LEU A 154 4.58 17.15 -3.54
N HIS A 155 3.71 16.40 -4.17
CA HIS A 155 2.26 16.56 -4.08
C HIS A 155 1.67 15.49 -3.18
N TRP A 156 0.87 15.91 -2.20
CA TRP A 156 0.19 15.04 -1.24
C TRP A 156 -1.30 15.37 -1.17
N SER A 157 -2.12 14.43 -0.81
CA SER A 157 -3.48 14.74 -0.38
C SER A 157 -3.44 15.36 1.02
N TYR A 158 -4.30 16.36 1.27
CA TYR A 158 -4.20 17.19 2.48
C TYR A 158 -4.56 16.45 3.77
N TYR A 159 -5.62 15.64 3.76
CA TYR A 159 -6.13 14.96 4.96
C TYR A 159 -5.61 13.54 5.12
N GLY A 160 -5.46 12.82 4.03
CA GLY A 160 -4.99 11.43 4.00
C GLY A 160 -3.48 11.29 3.94
N GLU A 161 -2.77 12.40 3.63
CA GLU A 161 -1.32 12.41 3.45
C GLU A 161 -0.86 11.36 2.44
N ILE A 162 -1.68 11.15 1.40
CA ILE A 162 -1.39 10.19 0.33
C ILE A 162 -0.47 10.87 -0.66
N PHE A 163 0.66 10.26 -0.96
CA PHE A 163 1.59 10.72 -1.98
C PHE A 163 0.94 10.64 -3.37
N LEU A 164 0.92 11.76 -4.09
CA LEU A 164 0.28 11.91 -5.39
C LEU A 164 1.29 12.03 -6.53
N GLY A 165 2.56 12.22 -6.20
CA GLY A 165 3.63 12.26 -7.19
C GLY A 165 4.56 13.46 -7.02
N ILE A 166 5.55 13.50 -7.91
CA ILE A 166 6.57 14.54 -7.99
C ILE A 166 6.33 15.34 -9.26
N ARG A 167 6.52 16.65 -9.17
CA ARG A 167 6.46 17.54 -10.33
C ARG A 167 7.66 18.46 -10.35
N LEU A 168 8.05 18.84 -11.55
CA LEU A 168 9.07 19.86 -11.75
C LEU A 168 8.50 21.20 -11.31
N LYS A 169 9.28 21.94 -10.51
CA LYS A 169 8.95 23.32 -10.20
C LYS A 169 9.09 24.15 -11.48
N LYS A 170 8.00 24.72 -11.93
CA LYS A 170 7.99 25.66 -13.06
C LYS A 170 8.50 27.03 -12.65
#